data_7c85874b7e1debc54e27424f4216da00
#
_entry.id   7c85874b7e1debc54e27424f4216da00
#
_cell.length_a   1.000
_cell.length_b   1.000
_cell.length_c   1.000
_cell.angle_alpha   90.00
_cell.angle_beta   90.00
_cell.angle_gamma   90.00
#
_symmetry.space_group_name_H-M   'P 1'
#
loop_
_entity.id
_entity.type
_entity.pdbx_description
1 polymer ?
#
loop_
_entity_poly.entity_id
_entity_poly.type
_entity_poly.pdbx_seq_one_letter_code
_entity_poly.pdbx_strand_id
1 'polypeptide(L)'
;MAVNRVPVLKRCRSLGLDPIYLGIDKKSNRELKRANRKMSEYGLQLREKQKAKFIYGVLEKPFRNYYKKADRMQGQTGTNLMVLLESRLDNVVFRMGLARTRREARQIVDHKHVLVNGKQVNIPSYLVKAGDTIEIKEKCKGSQRYKDILEVTGGRLVPEWLDVDTEALKGTVKELPAREAIDVPVNEVLIVELYSK
;
A
#
# COMPACT_ATOMS: atom_id res chain seq x y z
N MET A 1 7.51 14.47 -8.87
CA MET A 1 6.49 14.05 -7.88
C MET A 1 7.11 14.02 -6.47
N ALA A 2 6.41 14.48 -5.43
CA ALA A 2 6.93 14.44 -4.06
C ALA A 2 6.97 13.00 -3.54
N VAL A 3 8.14 12.53 -3.13
CA VAL A 3 8.39 11.17 -2.65
C VAL A 3 8.80 11.19 -1.18
N ASN A 4 8.28 10.25 -0.40
CA ASN A 4 8.72 10.06 0.98
C ASN A 4 10.09 9.36 1.02
N ARG A 5 11.15 10.10 1.39
CA ARG A 5 12.53 9.60 1.49
C ARG A 5 12.99 9.30 2.92
N VAL A 6 12.07 9.17 3.85
CA VAL A 6 12.39 8.91 5.26
C VAL A 6 13.08 7.55 5.41
N PRO A 7 14.10 7.41 6.28
CA PRO A 7 14.75 6.15 6.58
C PRO A 7 13.76 5.12 7.14
N VAL A 8 13.58 3.99 6.42
CA VAL A 8 12.48 3.05 6.67
C VAL A 8 12.58 2.42 8.05
N LEU A 9 13.69 1.77 8.39
CA LEU A 9 13.83 1.08 9.67
C LEU A 9 13.72 2.00 10.88
N LYS A 10 14.21 3.26 10.77
CA LYS A 10 14.04 4.27 11.82
C LYS A 10 12.56 4.62 12.00
N ARG A 11 11.83 4.76 10.90
CA ARG A 11 10.41 5.12 10.93
C ARG A 11 9.55 3.96 11.43
N CYS A 12 9.82 2.72 10.98
CA CYS A 12 9.15 1.51 11.48
C CYS A 12 9.26 1.43 13.01
N ARG A 13 10.47 1.57 13.56
CA ARG A 13 10.68 1.57 15.02
C ARG A 13 9.89 2.67 15.72
N SER A 14 9.87 3.90 15.19
CA SER A 14 9.15 5.01 15.83
C SER A 14 7.63 4.81 15.82
N LEU A 15 7.11 4.08 14.84
CA LEU A 15 5.67 3.80 14.69
C LEU A 15 5.26 2.45 15.30
N GLY A 16 6.21 1.61 15.71
CA GLY A 16 5.94 0.24 16.16
C GLY A 16 5.40 -0.65 15.03
N LEU A 17 5.92 -0.48 13.81
CA LEU A 17 5.57 -1.28 12.64
C LEU A 17 6.68 -2.29 12.34
N ASP A 18 6.29 -3.52 11.98
CA ASP A 18 7.22 -4.47 11.40
C ASP A 18 7.55 -4.05 9.96
N PRO A 19 8.84 -4.00 9.55
CA PRO A 19 9.24 -3.72 8.18
C PRO A 19 8.66 -4.65 7.13
N ILE A 20 8.27 -5.87 7.49
CA ILE A 20 7.63 -6.87 6.61
C ILE A 20 6.40 -6.29 5.90
N TYR A 21 5.56 -5.49 6.58
CA TYR A 21 4.41 -4.81 5.96
C TYR A 21 4.77 -3.85 4.80
N LEU A 22 6.05 -3.49 4.72
CA LEU A 22 6.58 -2.65 3.63
C LEU A 22 7.31 -3.48 2.56
N GLY A 23 7.36 -4.81 2.72
CA GLY A 23 8.11 -5.72 1.86
C GLY A 23 9.63 -5.65 2.10
N ILE A 24 10.06 -5.41 3.35
CA ILE A 24 11.48 -5.30 3.73
C ILE A 24 11.78 -6.31 4.83
N ASP A 25 12.62 -7.29 4.51
CA ASP A 25 12.99 -8.36 5.44
C ASP A 25 14.10 -7.97 6.43
N LYS A 26 14.74 -6.83 6.19
CA LYS A 26 15.82 -6.34 7.03
C LYS A 26 15.31 -5.89 8.39
N LYS A 27 15.77 -6.55 9.46
CA LYS A 27 15.50 -6.15 10.84
C LYS A 27 16.50 -5.06 11.30
N SER A 28 16.08 -4.27 12.28
CA SER A 28 16.93 -3.26 12.90
C SER A 28 17.69 -3.89 14.08
N ASN A 29 19.02 -3.73 14.12
CA ASN A 29 19.84 -4.15 15.25
C ASN A 29 19.73 -3.21 16.48
N ARG A 30 18.99 -2.10 16.35
CA ARG A 30 18.78 -1.15 17.45
C ARG A 30 17.49 -1.48 18.16
N GLU A 31 17.58 -1.64 19.48
CA GLU A 31 16.40 -1.80 20.33
C GLU A 31 15.49 -0.57 20.29
N LEU A 32 14.21 -0.81 20.49
CA LEU A 32 13.25 0.26 20.76
C LEU A 32 13.64 0.94 22.06
N LYS A 33 13.91 2.23 22.03
CA LYS A 33 13.99 3.01 23.29
C LYS A 33 12.64 2.83 24.00
N ARG A 34 12.66 2.23 25.19
CA ARG A 34 11.45 2.10 26.00
C ARG A 34 10.88 3.50 26.22
N ALA A 35 9.77 3.80 25.59
CA ALA A 35 9.04 5.03 25.85
C ALA A 35 8.29 4.84 27.16
N ASN A 36 8.90 5.21 28.28
CA ASN A 36 8.27 5.16 29.60
C ASN A 36 7.15 6.23 29.75
N ARG A 37 6.94 7.04 28.73
CA ARG A 37 5.91 8.10 28.76
C ARG A 37 4.60 7.59 28.18
N LYS A 38 3.54 7.63 28.97
CA LYS A 38 2.16 7.37 28.52
C LYS A 38 1.83 8.35 27.38
N MET A 39 1.43 7.81 26.23
CA MET A 39 1.02 8.64 25.10
C MET A 39 -0.35 9.26 25.38
N SER A 40 -0.52 10.53 25.00
CA SER A 40 -1.83 11.17 25.01
C SER A 40 -2.73 10.57 23.92
N GLU A 41 -4.03 10.71 24.08
CA GLU A 41 -5.03 10.27 23.11
C GLU A 41 -4.74 10.85 21.71
N TYR A 42 -4.51 12.15 21.63
CA TYR A 42 -4.07 12.80 20.38
C TYR A 42 -2.81 12.16 19.79
N GLY A 43 -1.84 11.81 20.63
CA GLY A 43 -0.62 11.13 20.20
C GLY A 43 -0.89 9.75 19.60
N LEU A 44 -1.84 9.00 20.15
CA LEU A 44 -2.28 7.70 19.62
C LEU A 44 -2.96 7.87 18.25
N GLN A 45 -3.92 8.77 18.14
CA GLN A 45 -4.63 9.09 16.90
C GLN A 45 -3.65 9.53 15.81
N LEU A 46 -2.72 10.42 16.14
CA LEU A 46 -1.68 10.88 15.22
C LEU A 46 -0.77 9.75 14.76
N ARG A 47 -0.40 8.83 15.67
CA ARG A 47 0.45 7.69 15.39
C ARG A 47 -0.22 6.74 14.38
N GLU A 48 -1.49 6.42 14.55
CA GLU A 48 -2.24 5.55 13.63
C GLU A 48 -2.34 6.17 12.23
N LYS A 49 -2.64 7.47 12.13
CA LYS A 49 -2.59 8.17 10.86
C LYS A 49 -1.21 8.08 10.20
N GLN A 50 -0.13 8.28 10.97
CA GLN A 50 1.22 8.20 10.44
C GLN A 50 1.61 6.78 10.01
N LYS A 51 1.10 5.71 10.70
CA LYS A 51 1.27 4.33 10.26
C LYS A 51 0.65 4.12 8.88
N ALA A 52 -0.64 4.43 8.71
CA ALA A 52 -1.32 4.28 7.43
C ALA A 52 -0.59 5.03 6.31
N LYS A 53 -0.29 6.31 6.51
CA LYS A 53 0.46 7.10 5.53
C LYS A 53 1.79 6.49 5.15
N PHE A 54 2.50 5.93 6.11
CA PHE A 54 3.83 5.38 5.89
C PHE A 54 3.78 4.05 5.14
N ILE A 55 2.83 3.17 5.48
CA ILE A 55 2.63 1.87 4.83
C ILE A 55 2.31 2.07 3.34
N TYR A 56 1.35 2.95 3.02
CA TYR A 56 0.95 3.22 1.64
C TYR A 56 1.83 4.25 0.92
N GLY A 57 2.81 4.85 1.60
CA GLY A 57 3.70 5.85 1.02
C GLY A 57 3.00 7.14 0.58
N VAL A 58 1.86 7.47 1.20
CA VAL A 58 1.03 8.63 0.86
C VAL A 58 1.42 9.84 1.70
N LEU A 59 1.54 11.03 1.08
CA LEU A 59 1.80 12.29 1.77
C LEU A 59 0.52 12.86 2.42
N GLU A 60 0.66 13.85 3.33
CA GLU A 60 -0.45 14.38 4.12
C GLU A 60 -1.61 14.92 3.28
N LYS A 61 -1.32 15.79 2.31
CA LYS A 61 -2.35 16.41 1.45
C LYS A 61 -3.16 15.36 0.66
N PRO A 62 -2.54 14.42 -0.08
CA PRO A 62 -3.26 13.33 -0.73
C PRO A 62 -4.03 12.43 0.26
N PHE A 63 -3.45 12.12 1.43
CA PHE A 63 -4.12 11.30 2.42
C PHE A 63 -5.40 11.96 2.94
N ARG A 64 -5.35 13.26 3.24
CA ARG A 64 -6.53 14.05 3.63
C ARG A 64 -7.59 14.06 2.52
N ASN A 65 -7.18 14.06 1.24
CA ASN A 65 -8.12 13.98 0.12
C ASN A 65 -8.81 12.60 0.06
N TYR A 66 -8.09 11.51 0.35
CA TYR A 66 -8.69 10.17 0.50
C TYR A 66 -9.69 10.13 1.65
N TYR A 67 -9.34 10.70 2.80
CA TYR A 67 -10.28 10.81 3.92
C TYR A 67 -11.56 11.54 3.53
N LYS A 68 -11.45 12.72 2.93
CA LYS A 68 -12.62 13.48 2.47
C LYS A 68 -13.46 12.72 1.44
N LYS A 69 -12.83 11.89 0.60
CA LYS A 69 -13.54 11.03 -0.36
C LYS A 69 -14.27 9.90 0.36
N ALA A 70 -13.60 9.24 1.31
CA ALA A 70 -14.16 8.17 2.12
C ALA A 70 -15.37 8.62 2.95
N ASP A 71 -15.30 9.83 3.49
CA ASP A 71 -16.34 10.45 4.30
C ASP A 71 -17.64 10.72 3.51
N ARG A 72 -17.54 10.96 2.20
CA ARG A 72 -18.68 11.15 1.29
C ARG A 72 -19.29 9.85 0.77
N MET A 73 -18.62 8.72 0.99
CA MET A 73 -19.10 7.40 0.55
C MET A 73 -20.08 6.84 1.59
N GLN A 74 -21.03 6.04 1.14
CA GLN A 74 -21.92 5.29 2.05
C GLN A 74 -21.12 4.27 2.88
N GLY A 75 -21.49 4.06 4.14
CA GLY A 75 -20.87 3.13 5.06
C GLY A 75 -19.89 3.79 6.04
N GLN A 76 -19.01 2.99 6.64
CA GLN A 76 -18.06 3.48 7.64
C GLN A 76 -16.88 4.19 6.97
N THR A 77 -16.66 5.45 7.32
CA THR A 77 -15.57 6.29 6.77
C THR A 77 -14.19 5.64 6.89
N GLY A 78 -13.91 4.97 8.03
CA GLY A 78 -12.65 4.28 8.26
C GLY A 78 -12.43 3.12 7.29
N THR A 79 -13.42 2.25 7.15
CA THR A 79 -13.41 1.14 6.19
C THR A 79 -13.25 1.65 4.75
N ASN A 80 -14.04 2.64 4.35
CA ASN A 80 -13.96 3.25 3.02
C ASN A 80 -12.57 3.83 2.75
N LEU A 81 -11.94 4.45 3.76
CA LEU A 81 -10.57 4.98 3.65
C LEU A 81 -9.57 3.85 3.37
N MET A 82 -9.68 2.72 4.08
CA MET A 82 -8.78 1.58 3.89
C MET A 82 -8.97 0.95 2.52
N VAL A 83 -10.20 0.77 2.07
CA VAL A 83 -10.53 0.28 0.72
C VAL A 83 -9.95 1.19 -0.37
N LEU A 84 -10.11 2.50 -0.24
CA LEU A 84 -9.53 3.46 -1.19
C LEU A 84 -8.00 3.41 -1.24
N LEU A 85 -7.34 3.18 -0.10
CA LEU A 85 -5.88 3.06 -0.05
C LEU A 85 -5.40 1.73 -0.65
N GLU A 86 -6.13 0.63 -0.43
CA GLU A 86 -5.83 -0.67 -1.04
C GLU A 86 -6.09 -0.68 -2.54
N SER A 87 -7.13 0.00 -3.02
CA SER A 87 -7.48 0.08 -4.44
C SER A 87 -6.54 0.93 -5.30
N ARG A 88 -5.48 1.49 -4.75
CA ARG A 88 -4.49 2.25 -5.52
C ARG A 88 -3.66 1.32 -6.40
N LEU A 89 -3.41 1.71 -7.64
CA LEU A 89 -2.65 0.91 -8.61
C LEU A 89 -1.25 0.54 -8.11
N ASP A 90 -0.53 1.47 -7.45
CA ASP A 90 0.78 1.18 -6.87
C ASP A 90 0.71 0.11 -5.77
N ASN A 91 -0.34 0.11 -4.97
CA ASN A 91 -0.57 -0.90 -3.95
C ASN A 91 -1.00 -2.24 -4.56
N VAL A 92 -1.90 -2.23 -5.54
CA VAL A 92 -2.35 -3.47 -6.21
C VAL A 92 -1.19 -4.18 -6.90
N VAL A 93 -0.32 -3.46 -7.61
CA VAL A 93 0.91 -4.03 -8.20
C VAL A 93 1.81 -4.66 -7.13
N PHE A 94 1.91 -4.07 -5.94
CA PHE A 94 2.64 -4.66 -4.81
C PHE A 94 1.95 -5.91 -4.26
N ARG A 95 0.61 -5.90 -4.10
CA ARG A 95 -0.18 -7.04 -3.61
C ARG A 95 -0.15 -8.23 -4.57
N MET A 96 -0.08 -7.96 -5.87
CA MET A 96 0.10 -8.98 -6.92
C MET A 96 1.49 -9.63 -6.92
N GLY A 97 2.43 -9.17 -6.09
CA GLY A 97 3.79 -9.68 -6.07
C GLY A 97 4.68 -9.18 -7.23
N LEU A 98 4.21 -8.25 -8.05
CA LEU A 98 4.96 -7.68 -9.19
C LEU A 98 5.99 -6.63 -8.77
N ALA A 99 6.13 -6.40 -7.46
CA ALA A 99 7.16 -5.55 -6.88
C ALA A 99 7.52 -6.03 -5.47
N ARG A 100 8.78 -5.87 -5.05
CA ARG A 100 9.25 -6.24 -3.71
C ARG A 100 8.69 -5.31 -2.64
N THR A 101 8.57 -4.02 -2.96
CA THR A 101 8.07 -2.97 -2.05
C THR A 101 7.06 -2.05 -2.75
N ARG A 102 6.19 -1.38 -1.98
CA ARG A 102 5.27 -0.36 -2.53
C ARG A 102 5.98 0.80 -3.22
N ARG A 103 7.22 1.12 -2.80
CA ARG A 103 8.05 2.14 -3.49
C ARG A 103 8.48 1.67 -4.87
N GLU A 104 8.86 0.41 -4.99
CA GLU A 104 9.21 -0.21 -6.27
C GLU A 104 7.98 -0.31 -7.19
N ALA A 105 6.85 -0.74 -6.66
CA ALA A 105 5.57 -0.78 -7.38
C ALA A 105 5.22 0.60 -7.96
N ARG A 106 5.34 1.64 -7.13
CA ARG A 106 5.12 3.02 -7.57
C ARG A 106 6.06 3.42 -8.72
N GLN A 107 7.33 3.07 -8.64
CA GLN A 107 8.30 3.33 -9.69
C GLN A 107 7.96 2.58 -10.99
N ILE A 108 7.52 1.33 -10.89
CA ILE A 108 7.08 0.52 -12.04
C ILE A 108 5.91 1.21 -12.76
N VAL A 109 4.92 1.70 -12.01
CA VAL A 109 3.78 2.45 -12.57
C VAL A 109 4.23 3.79 -13.18
N ASP A 110 5.01 4.58 -12.45
CA ASP A 110 5.52 5.89 -12.93
C ASP A 110 6.32 5.75 -14.24
N HIS A 111 7.07 4.65 -14.39
CA HIS A 111 7.86 4.35 -15.58
C HIS A 111 7.06 3.71 -16.72
N LYS A 112 5.73 3.67 -16.61
CA LYS A 112 4.83 3.22 -17.68
C LYS A 112 4.98 1.74 -18.05
N HIS A 113 5.31 0.89 -17.08
CA HIS A 113 5.42 -0.55 -17.29
C HIS A 113 4.07 -1.28 -17.15
N VAL A 114 3.04 -0.61 -16.61
CA VAL A 114 1.75 -1.22 -16.28
C VAL A 114 0.68 -0.84 -17.30
N LEU A 115 -0.10 -1.83 -17.68
CA LEU A 115 -1.33 -1.66 -18.45
C LEU A 115 -2.52 -1.99 -17.53
N VAL A 116 -3.60 -1.24 -17.66
CA VAL A 116 -4.90 -1.51 -17.05
C VAL A 116 -5.90 -1.64 -18.19
N ASN A 117 -6.56 -2.80 -18.30
CA ASN A 117 -7.47 -3.12 -19.40
C ASN A 117 -6.83 -2.84 -20.78
N GLY A 118 -5.55 -3.25 -20.97
CA GLY A 118 -4.79 -3.02 -22.19
C GLY A 118 -4.31 -1.59 -22.43
N LYS A 119 -4.69 -0.63 -21.57
CA LYS A 119 -4.27 0.78 -21.68
C LYS A 119 -3.14 1.11 -20.72
N GLN A 120 -2.12 1.80 -21.20
CA GLN A 120 -0.97 2.20 -20.41
C GLN A 120 -1.36 3.27 -19.36
N VAL A 121 -1.09 3.00 -18.09
CA VAL A 121 -1.35 3.90 -16.97
C VAL A 121 -0.04 4.22 -16.26
N ASN A 122 0.24 5.52 -16.03
CA ASN A 122 1.43 6.00 -15.32
C ASN A 122 1.07 6.80 -14.05
N ILE A 123 -0.14 6.60 -13.53
CA ILE A 123 -0.63 7.31 -12.35
C ILE A 123 -0.71 6.31 -11.19
N PRO A 124 0.22 6.34 -10.21
CA PRO A 124 0.21 5.40 -9.08
C PRO A 124 -1.03 5.49 -8.20
N SER A 125 -1.68 6.63 -8.18
CA SER A 125 -2.92 6.88 -7.43
C SER A 125 -4.19 6.54 -8.22
N TYR A 126 -4.07 5.93 -9.40
CA TYR A 126 -5.22 5.41 -10.13
C TYR A 126 -5.96 4.40 -9.24
N LEU A 127 -7.27 4.53 -9.15
CA LEU A 127 -8.11 3.63 -8.36
C LEU A 127 -8.66 2.54 -9.27
N VAL A 128 -8.26 1.32 -9.00
CA VAL A 128 -8.75 0.15 -9.72
C VAL A 128 -10.18 -0.18 -9.28
N LYS A 129 -10.91 -0.84 -10.15
CA LYS A 129 -12.29 -1.31 -9.94
C LYS A 129 -12.35 -2.82 -10.02
N ALA A 130 -13.41 -3.40 -9.49
CA ALA A 130 -13.72 -4.81 -9.73
C ALA A 130 -13.85 -5.08 -11.23
N GLY A 131 -13.26 -6.18 -11.69
CA GLY A 131 -13.17 -6.55 -13.10
C GLY A 131 -11.98 -5.96 -13.87
N ASP A 132 -11.23 -5.02 -13.28
CA ASP A 132 -10.03 -4.47 -13.95
C ASP A 132 -8.93 -5.53 -14.05
N THR A 133 -8.34 -5.63 -15.25
CA THR A 133 -7.16 -6.46 -15.52
C THR A 133 -5.92 -5.60 -15.50
N ILE A 134 -4.92 -6.01 -14.73
CA ILE A 134 -3.64 -5.31 -14.58
C ILE A 134 -2.54 -6.23 -15.08
N GLU A 135 -1.70 -5.74 -15.97
CA GLU A 135 -0.62 -6.53 -16.55
C GLU A 135 0.65 -5.70 -16.75
N ILE A 136 1.79 -6.38 -16.78
CA ILE A 136 3.06 -5.77 -17.18
C ILE A 136 3.13 -5.74 -18.69
N LYS A 137 3.57 -4.60 -19.24
CA LYS A 137 3.74 -4.38 -20.68
C LYS A 137 4.68 -5.42 -21.28
N GLU A 138 4.30 -6.01 -22.43
CA GLU A 138 5.01 -7.13 -23.07
C GLU A 138 6.51 -6.86 -23.25
N LYS A 139 6.86 -5.67 -23.73
CA LYS A 139 8.26 -5.25 -23.91
C LYS A 139 9.10 -5.25 -22.63
N CYS A 140 8.44 -5.24 -21.45
CA CYS A 140 9.10 -5.20 -20.14
C CYS A 140 9.19 -6.58 -19.49
N LYS A 141 8.34 -7.54 -19.86
CA LYS A 141 8.26 -8.86 -19.23
C LYS A 141 9.59 -9.64 -19.30
N GLY A 142 10.31 -9.54 -20.40
CA GLY A 142 11.60 -10.23 -20.60
C GLY A 142 12.77 -9.67 -19.77
N SER A 143 12.56 -8.60 -19.02
CA SER A 143 13.62 -7.98 -18.21
C SER A 143 14.04 -8.85 -17.03
N GLN A 144 15.34 -8.97 -16.79
CA GLN A 144 15.91 -9.66 -15.62
C GLN A 144 15.30 -9.16 -14.29
N ARG A 145 14.95 -7.88 -14.23
CA ARG A 145 14.31 -7.27 -13.05
C ARG A 145 13.06 -8.01 -12.58
N TYR A 146 12.19 -8.43 -13.51
CA TYR A 146 10.96 -9.14 -13.11
C TYR A 146 11.25 -10.56 -12.66
N LYS A 147 12.25 -11.24 -13.22
CA LYS A 147 12.71 -12.55 -12.72
C LYS A 147 13.20 -12.45 -11.27
N ASP A 148 14.05 -11.47 -10.99
CA ASP A 148 14.58 -11.21 -9.65
C ASP A 148 13.47 -10.79 -8.65
N ILE A 149 12.41 -10.10 -9.12
CA ILE A 149 11.25 -9.75 -8.30
C ILE A 149 10.47 -11.01 -7.95
N LEU A 150 10.14 -11.84 -8.94
CA LEU A 150 9.37 -13.07 -8.73
C LEU A 150 10.08 -14.05 -7.81
N GLU A 151 11.40 -14.18 -7.92
CA GLU A 151 12.22 -15.01 -7.01
C GLU A 151 12.02 -14.58 -5.55
N VAL A 152 12.01 -13.28 -5.27
CA VAL A 152 11.83 -12.74 -3.91
C VAL A 152 10.38 -12.75 -3.45
N THR A 153 9.42 -12.61 -4.37
CA THR A 153 7.99 -12.46 -4.04
C THR A 153 7.18 -13.74 -4.19
N GLY A 154 7.74 -14.79 -4.75
CA GLY A 154 7.03 -16.05 -5.06
C GLY A 154 6.38 -16.75 -3.86
N GLY A 155 6.89 -16.54 -2.64
CA GLY A 155 6.30 -17.05 -1.40
C GLY A 155 5.29 -16.10 -0.74
N ARG A 156 4.95 -14.97 -1.36
CA ARG A 156 4.05 -14.00 -0.77
C ARG A 156 2.59 -14.40 -1.01
N LEU A 157 1.78 -14.38 0.04
CA LEU A 157 0.35 -14.64 -0.07
C LEU A 157 -0.33 -13.52 -0.87
N VAL A 158 -1.02 -13.92 -1.93
CA VAL A 158 -1.88 -13.03 -2.72
C VAL A 158 -3.24 -12.93 -2.00
N PRO A 159 -3.78 -11.73 -1.78
CA PRO A 159 -5.10 -11.56 -1.19
C PRO A 159 -6.20 -12.18 -2.06
N GLU A 160 -7.27 -12.72 -1.43
CA GLU A 160 -8.37 -13.42 -2.11
C GLU A 160 -9.14 -12.57 -3.14
N TRP A 161 -9.17 -11.26 -2.94
CA TRP A 161 -9.83 -10.31 -3.85
C TRP A 161 -9.06 -10.06 -5.16
N LEU A 162 -7.83 -10.63 -5.29
CA LEU A 162 -7.01 -10.61 -6.49
C LEU A 162 -6.88 -12.02 -7.06
N ASP A 163 -6.88 -12.12 -8.37
CA ASP A 163 -6.49 -13.32 -9.11
C ASP A 163 -5.21 -13.00 -9.89
N VAL A 164 -4.14 -13.76 -9.67
CA VAL A 164 -2.81 -13.40 -10.19
C VAL A 164 -2.18 -14.58 -10.90
N ASP A 165 -1.86 -14.38 -12.16
CA ASP A 165 -1.00 -15.24 -12.95
C ASP A 165 0.43 -14.67 -12.90
N THR A 166 1.28 -15.29 -12.12
CA THR A 166 2.66 -14.85 -11.91
C THR A 166 3.54 -15.10 -13.14
N GLU A 167 3.25 -16.12 -13.93
CA GLU A 167 4.00 -16.44 -15.16
C GLU A 167 3.71 -15.42 -16.25
N ALA A 168 2.44 -15.10 -16.43
CA ALA A 168 2.00 -14.08 -17.39
C ALA A 168 2.24 -12.66 -16.92
N LEU A 169 2.66 -12.43 -15.65
CA LEU A 169 2.78 -11.11 -15.00
C LEU A 169 1.48 -10.29 -15.14
N LYS A 170 0.36 -10.94 -14.89
CA LYS A 170 -0.98 -10.43 -15.07
C LYS A 170 -1.85 -10.76 -13.86
N GLY A 171 -2.82 -9.93 -13.57
CA GLY A 171 -3.83 -10.25 -12.56
C GLY A 171 -5.11 -9.48 -12.79
N THR A 172 -6.17 -9.98 -12.17
CA THR A 172 -7.52 -9.41 -12.25
C THR A 172 -8.02 -9.09 -10.85
N VAL A 173 -8.68 -7.96 -10.72
CA VAL A 173 -9.37 -7.58 -9.48
C VAL A 173 -10.74 -8.23 -9.50
N LYS A 174 -10.97 -9.26 -8.66
CA LYS A 174 -12.27 -9.95 -8.55
C LYS A 174 -13.31 -9.01 -7.97
N GLU A 175 -12.99 -8.44 -6.82
CA GLU A 175 -13.85 -7.51 -6.07
C GLU A 175 -13.01 -6.46 -5.35
N LEU A 176 -13.64 -5.47 -4.75
CA LEU A 176 -12.93 -4.54 -3.88
C LEU A 176 -12.68 -5.20 -2.51
N PRO A 177 -11.51 -4.96 -1.87
CA PRO A 177 -11.18 -5.62 -0.62
C PRO A 177 -12.15 -5.24 0.50
N ALA A 178 -12.70 -6.25 1.19
CA ALA A 178 -13.38 -6.05 2.47
C ALA A 178 -12.37 -5.69 3.56
N ARG A 179 -12.81 -5.12 4.69
CA ARG A 179 -11.90 -4.69 5.77
C ARG A 179 -11.12 -5.88 6.34
N GLU A 180 -11.75 -7.03 6.44
CA GLU A 180 -11.19 -8.27 6.98
C GLU A 180 -10.06 -8.82 6.10
N ALA A 181 -10.15 -8.59 4.79
CA ALA A 181 -9.12 -8.99 3.82
C ALA A 181 -7.89 -8.05 3.82
N ILE A 182 -7.93 -6.96 4.60
CA ILE A 182 -6.83 -5.98 4.69
C ILE A 182 -6.00 -6.26 5.95
N ASP A 183 -4.86 -6.91 5.78
CA ASP A 183 -3.91 -7.34 6.83
C ASP A 183 -3.02 -6.23 7.41
N VAL A 184 -3.40 -4.97 7.26
CA VAL A 184 -2.60 -3.82 7.71
C VAL A 184 -2.89 -3.50 9.17
N PRO A 185 -1.87 -3.41 10.07
CA PRO A 185 -2.04 -3.19 11.50
C PRO A 185 -2.31 -1.70 11.82
N VAL A 186 -3.45 -1.20 11.36
CA VAL A 186 -3.89 0.18 11.55
C VAL A 186 -5.29 0.20 12.14
N ASN A 187 -5.49 1.03 13.16
CA ASN A 187 -6.82 1.32 13.69
C ASN A 187 -7.38 2.57 13.00
N GLU A 188 -8.28 2.34 12.05
CA GLU A 188 -8.91 3.39 11.24
C GLU A 188 -9.85 4.29 12.05
N VAL A 189 -10.44 3.80 13.15
CA VAL A 189 -11.34 4.59 14.01
C VAL A 189 -10.59 5.79 14.59
N LEU A 190 -9.37 5.57 15.09
CA LEU A 190 -8.52 6.63 15.62
C LEU A 190 -8.12 7.67 14.55
N ILE A 191 -8.06 7.26 13.29
CA ILE A 191 -7.79 8.19 12.18
C ILE A 191 -9.01 9.07 11.92
N VAL A 192 -10.21 8.47 11.92
CA VAL A 192 -11.47 9.20 11.76
C VAL A 192 -11.66 10.21 12.89
N GLU A 193 -11.47 9.80 14.14
CA GLU A 193 -11.54 10.68 15.30
C GLU A 193 -10.57 11.88 15.22
N LEU A 194 -9.35 11.66 14.69
CA LEU A 194 -8.38 12.73 14.50
C LEU A 194 -8.83 13.79 13.50
N TYR A 195 -9.52 13.38 12.43
CA TYR A 195 -9.95 14.30 11.36
C TYR A 195 -11.33 14.92 11.59
N SER A 196 -12.12 14.37 12.51
CA SER A 196 -13.44 14.90 12.88
C SER A 196 -13.37 16.00 13.95
N LYS A 197 -12.20 16.27 14.51
CA LYS A 197 -11.93 17.36 15.47
C LYS A 197 -11.76 18.70 14.83
#